data_4dd01c41858d37d2a71b7a31ea5473cf
#
_entry.id   4dd01c41858d37d2a71b7a31ea5473cf
#
_cell.length_a   1.000
_cell.length_b   1.000
_cell.length_c   1.000
_cell.angle_alpha   90.00
_cell.angle_beta   90.00
_cell.angle_gamma   90.00
#
_symmetry.space_group_name_H-M   'P 1'
#
loop_
_entity.id
_entity.type
_entity.pdbx_description
1 polymer ?
#
loop_
_entity_poly.entity_id
_entity_poly.type
_entity_poly.pdbx_seq_one_letter_code
_entity_poly.pdbx_strand_id
1 'polypeptide(L)'
;MGPERKLYLKLKKNTDRIKWTRLENISLLGTPDLLGNNDSGNFFTVELKVTKGKKVKFSPHQIAFHVEHPHNSHILIEALGPRSSKLIGWYLYRGSRIKELVTQGLRLEPDAWGSDPSSLMLVAWPLEPEA
;
A
#
# COMPACT_ATOMS: atom_id res chain seq x y z
N MET A 1 -19.44 -3.41 -2.53
CA MET A 1 -18.18 -2.65 -2.49
C MET A 1 -17.06 -3.60 -2.09
N GLY A 2 -16.02 -3.69 -2.89
CA GLY A 2 -14.89 -4.58 -2.62
C GLY A 2 -14.03 -4.13 -1.44
N PRO A 3 -13.23 -5.05 -0.86
CA PRO A 3 -12.40 -4.72 0.30
C PRO A 3 -11.38 -3.61 0.03
N GLU A 4 -10.75 -3.59 -1.13
CA GLU A 4 -9.77 -2.55 -1.48
C GLU A 4 -10.44 -1.18 -1.62
N ARG A 5 -11.69 -1.12 -2.10
CA ARG A 5 -12.42 0.14 -2.16
C ARG A 5 -12.72 0.67 -0.77
N LYS A 6 -13.10 -0.22 0.15
CA LYS A 6 -13.32 0.18 1.55
C LYS A 6 -12.03 0.69 2.19
N LEU A 7 -10.92 0.04 1.91
CA LEU A 7 -9.60 0.48 2.37
C LEU A 7 -9.27 1.86 1.81
N TYR A 8 -9.50 2.08 0.52
CA TYR A 8 -9.29 3.39 -0.10
C TYR A 8 -10.08 4.49 0.60
N LEU A 9 -11.35 4.25 0.90
CA LEU A 9 -12.19 5.26 1.56
C LEU A 9 -11.69 5.58 2.96
N LYS A 10 -11.22 4.58 3.69
CA LYS A 10 -10.60 4.80 5.01
C LYS A 10 -9.31 5.59 4.88
N LEU A 11 -8.48 5.25 3.91
CA LEU A 11 -7.22 5.94 3.68
C LEU A 11 -7.47 7.41 3.34
N LYS A 12 -8.37 7.68 2.41
CA LYS A 12 -8.71 9.04 1.99
C LYS A 12 -9.22 9.89 3.17
N LYS A 13 -10.07 9.30 3.99
CA LYS A 13 -10.64 9.99 5.16
C LYS A 13 -9.58 10.41 6.17
N ASN A 14 -8.53 9.59 6.34
CA ASN A 14 -7.52 9.79 7.37
C ASN A 14 -6.24 10.47 6.85
N THR A 15 -6.21 10.88 5.58
CA THR A 15 -5.02 11.46 4.95
C THR A 15 -5.40 12.71 4.15
N ASP A 16 -6.02 13.67 4.82
CA ASP A 16 -6.56 14.87 4.19
C ASP A 16 -5.50 15.78 3.55
N ARG A 17 -4.24 15.61 3.92
CA ARG A 17 -3.12 16.37 3.35
C ARG A 17 -2.54 15.75 2.08
N ILE A 18 -3.05 14.59 1.66
CA ILE A 18 -2.64 13.94 0.43
C ILE A 18 -3.77 14.01 -0.57
N LYS A 19 -3.45 14.40 -1.79
CA LYS A 19 -4.39 14.38 -2.91
C LYS A 19 -4.27 13.03 -3.59
N TRP A 20 -5.37 12.27 -3.61
CA TRP A 20 -5.41 10.95 -4.18
C TRP A 20 -6.08 10.95 -5.55
N THR A 21 -5.49 10.23 -6.48
CA THR A 21 -6.09 9.94 -7.80
C THR A 21 -6.19 8.44 -7.95
N ARG A 22 -7.39 7.95 -8.26
CA ARG A 22 -7.59 6.52 -8.52
C ARG A 22 -7.18 6.21 -9.96
N LEU A 23 -6.40 5.13 -10.11
CA LEU A 23 -5.86 4.71 -11.40
C LEU A 23 -6.63 3.52 -12.00
N GLU A 24 -7.80 3.20 -11.48
CA GLU A 24 -8.58 2.01 -11.83
C GLU A 24 -9.01 1.94 -13.29
N ASN A 25 -9.10 3.07 -13.98
CA ASN A 25 -9.51 3.12 -15.38
C ASN A 25 -8.34 3.01 -16.35
N ILE A 26 -7.14 2.84 -15.85
CA ILE A 26 -5.96 2.64 -16.68
C ILE A 26 -5.87 1.17 -17.02
N SER A 27 -5.88 0.84 -18.30
CA SER A 27 -5.90 -0.53 -18.76
C SER A 27 -4.53 -1.23 -18.76
N LEU A 28 -3.53 -0.66 -18.11
CA LEU A 28 -2.21 -1.25 -17.99
C LEU A 28 -2.19 -2.26 -16.86
N LEU A 29 -1.78 -3.49 -17.15
CA LEU A 29 -1.67 -4.55 -16.16
C LEU A 29 -0.61 -4.20 -15.11
N GLY A 30 -0.93 -4.44 -13.85
CA GLY A 30 0.00 -4.21 -12.74
C GLY A 30 0.10 -2.78 -12.26
N THR A 31 -0.63 -1.83 -12.87
CA THR A 31 -0.67 -0.44 -12.41
C THR A 31 -1.23 -0.39 -10.99
N PRO A 32 -0.58 0.33 -10.05
CA PRO A 32 -1.10 0.49 -8.70
C PRO A 32 -2.46 1.18 -8.67
N ASP A 33 -3.18 0.98 -7.58
CA ASP A 33 -4.56 1.51 -7.44
C ASP A 33 -4.62 3.01 -7.33
N LEU A 34 -3.62 3.64 -6.72
CA LEU A 34 -3.66 5.05 -6.37
C LEU A 34 -2.39 5.79 -6.77
N LEU A 35 -2.58 7.03 -7.20
CA LEU A 35 -1.51 8.02 -7.27
C LEU A 35 -1.76 9.04 -6.15
N GLY A 36 -0.76 9.27 -5.31
CA GLY A 36 -0.81 10.27 -4.26
C GLY A 36 0.08 11.45 -4.57
N ASN A 37 -0.32 12.63 -4.10
CA ASN A 37 0.47 13.84 -4.17
C ASN A 37 0.43 14.50 -2.79
N ASN A 38 1.58 14.65 -2.15
CA ASN A 38 1.66 15.22 -0.81
C ASN A 38 1.93 16.73 -0.83
N ASP A 39 1.95 17.34 0.36
CA ASP A 39 2.16 18.79 0.52
C ASP A 39 3.50 19.27 -0.02
N SER A 40 4.48 18.38 -0.09
CA SER A 40 5.81 18.72 -0.63
C SER A 40 5.87 18.63 -2.16
N GLY A 41 4.75 18.31 -2.80
CA GLY A 41 4.67 18.17 -4.26
C GLY A 41 5.22 16.87 -4.81
N ASN A 42 5.51 15.90 -3.96
CA ASN A 42 6.01 14.59 -4.41
C ASN A 42 4.86 13.69 -4.82
N PHE A 43 5.05 12.97 -5.92
CA PHE A 43 4.12 11.94 -6.37
C PHE A 43 4.63 10.56 -5.95
N PHE A 44 3.69 9.71 -5.60
CA PHE A 44 3.98 8.32 -5.27
C PHE A 44 2.75 7.45 -5.59
N THR A 45 2.97 6.16 -5.75
CA THR A 45 1.88 5.22 -6.01
C THR A 45 1.65 4.32 -4.82
N VAL A 46 0.42 3.84 -4.67
CA VAL A 46 0.06 2.90 -3.61
C VAL A 46 -0.79 1.79 -4.20
N GLU A 47 -0.32 0.56 -3.99
CA GLU A 47 -1.09 -0.65 -4.25
C GLU A 47 -1.85 -1.01 -2.99
N LEU A 48 -3.16 -1.21 -3.09
CA LEU A 48 -3.99 -1.58 -1.94
C LEU A 48 -4.21 -3.08 -1.92
N LYS A 49 -3.99 -3.70 -0.76
CA LYS A 49 -4.25 -5.12 -0.55
C LYS A 49 -5.00 -5.31 0.76
N VAL A 50 -5.91 -6.27 0.75
CA VAL A 50 -6.57 -6.73 1.98
C VAL A 50 -6.30 -8.22 2.06
N THR A 51 -5.80 -8.69 3.19
CA THR A 51 -5.45 -10.09 3.35
C THR A 51 -6.00 -10.66 4.66
N LYS A 52 -6.33 -11.94 4.63
CA LYS A 52 -6.67 -12.73 5.81
C LYS A 52 -5.53 -13.71 6.02
N GLY A 53 -4.81 -13.57 7.12
CA GLY A 53 -3.59 -14.33 7.35
C GLY A 53 -2.37 -13.56 6.86
N LYS A 54 -1.24 -14.26 6.72
CA LYS A 54 0.06 -13.61 6.48
C LYS A 54 0.49 -13.57 5.02
N LYS A 55 -0.11 -14.39 4.16
CA LYS A 55 0.27 -14.45 2.76
C LYS A 55 -0.37 -13.31 1.98
N VAL A 56 0.42 -12.61 1.19
CA VAL A 56 -0.04 -11.52 0.34
C VAL A 56 0.15 -11.93 -1.12
N LYS A 57 -0.90 -11.84 -1.91
CA LYS A 57 -0.88 -12.29 -3.31
C LYS A 57 -0.68 -11.12 -4.25
N PHE A 58 0.23 -11.30 -5.21
CA PHE A 58 0.50 -10.32 -6.26
C PHE A 58 0.51 -11.02 -7.61
N SER A 59 -0.01 -10.36 -8.64
CA SER A 59 0.16 -10.82 -10.01
C SER A 59 1.61 -10.59 -10.47
N PRO A 60 2.08 -11.32 -11.48
CA PRO A 60 3.41 -11.05 -12.04
C PRO A 60 3.58 -9.61 -12.51
N HIS A 61 2.53 -9.01 -13.05
CA HIS A 61 2.57 -7.62 -13.51
C HIS A 61 2.70 -6.63 -12.36
N GLN A 62 2.05 -6.89 -11.23
CA GLN A 62 2.19 -6.07 -10.03
C GLN A 62 3.61 -6.14 -9.48
N ILE A 63 4.19 -7.34 -9.45
CA ILE A 63 5.57 -7.53 -9.02
C ILE A 63 6.52 -6.76 -9.93
N ALA A 64 6.34 -6.89 -11.25
CA ALA A 64 7.18 -6.19 -12.24
C ALA A 64 7.10 -4.67 -12.07
N PHE A 65 5.92 -4.13 -11.81
CA PHE A 65 5.75 -2.69 -11.60
C PHE A 65 6.63 -2.19 -10.45
N HIS A 66 6.58 -2.86 -9.30
CA HIS A 66 7.34 -2.43 -8.14
C HIS A 66 8.85 -2.64 -8.32
N VAL A 67 9.25 -3.67 -9.06
CA VAL A 67 10.66 -3.88 -9.40
C VAL A 67 11.18 -2.75 -10.29
N GLU A 68 10.36 -2.28 -11.23
CA GLU A 68 10.74 -1.20 -12.16
C GLU A 68 10.65 0.18 -11.52
N HIS A 69 9.79 0.35 -10.49
CA HIS A 69 9.56 1.63 -9.83
C HIS A 69 9.75 1.51 -8.32
N PRO A 70 10.99 1.22 -7.87
CA PRO A 70 11.20 0.83 -6.47
C PRO A 70 11.12 1.98 -5.47
N HIS A 71 11.29 3.23 -5.89
CA HIS A 71 11.47 4.33 -4.94
C HIS A 71 10.17 5.06 -4.58
N ASN A 72 9.29 5.27 -5.54
CA ASN A 72 8.06 6.01 -5.31
C ASN A 72 6.82 5.12 -5.37
N SER A 73 6.97 3.83 -5.17
CA SER A 73 5.84 2.91 -5.11
C SER A 73 5.75 2.28 -3.74
N HIS A 74 4.51 2.02 -3.30
CA HIS A 74 4.23 1.50 -1.96
C HIS A 74 3.13 0.47 -2.04
N ILE A 75 3.11 -0.42 -1.07
CA ILE A 75 2.05 -1.40 -0.88
C ILE A 75 1.47 -1.18 0.51
N LEU A 76 0.18 -0.87 0.57
CA LEU A 76 -0.55 -0.73 1.82
C LEU A 76 -1.46 -1.94 1.99
N ILE A 77 -1.30 -2.64 3.10
CA ILE A 77 -2.01 -3.89 3.36
C ILE A 77 -2.86 -3.73 4.60
N GLU A 78 -4.17 -3.94 4.45
CA GLU A 78 -5.07 -4.10 5.59
C GLU A 78 -5.09 -5.58 5.96
N ALA A 79 -4.54 -5.91 7.13
CA ALA A 79 -4.47 -7.29 7.60
C ALA A 79 -5.68 -7.60 8.49
N LEU A 80 -6.42 -8.65 8.13
CA LEU A 80 -7.57 -9.13 8.88
C LEU A 80 -7.24 -10.50 9.46
N GLY A 81 -7.91 -10.83 10.56
CA GLY A 81 -7.79 -12.16 11.14
C GLY A 81 -8.30 -13.24 10.20
N PRO A 82 -7.66 -14.42 10.15
CA PRO A 82 -7.98 -15.44 9.15
C PRO A 82 -9.39 -16.03 9.29
N ARG A 83 -10.00 -15.95 10.45
CA ARG A 83 -11.32 -16.55 10.70
C ARG A 83 -12.41 -15.54 11.00
N SER A 84 -12.07 -14.39 11.57
CA SER A 84 -13.05 -13.43 12.08
C SER A 84 -13.20 -12.19 11.22
N SER A 85 -12.34 -11.98 10.25
CA SER A 85 -12.25 -10.74 9.48
C SER A 85 -12.06 -9.50 10.35
N LYS A 86 -11.59 -9.70 11.59
CA LYS A 86 -11.30 -8.61 12.50
C LYS A 86 -9.98 -7.95 12.12
N LEU A 87 -9.94 -6.63 12.14
CA LEU A 87 -8.72 -5.88 11.81
C LEU A 87 -7.59 -6.24 12.78
N ILE A 88 -6.44 -6.63 12.23
CA ILE A 88 -5.19 -6.82 12.96
C ILE A 88 -4.38 -5.54 12.91
N GLY A 89 -4.27 -4.93 11.73
CA GLY A 89 -3.54 -3.70 11.55
C GLY A 89 -3.29 -3.39 10.09
N TRP A 90 -2.62 -2.28 9.86
CA TRP A 90 -2.21 -1.86 8.53
C TRP A 90 -0.70 -1.86 8.44
N TYR A 91 -0.19 -2.39 7.33
CA TYR A 91 1.22 -2.59 7.07
C TYR A 91 1.58 -1.84 5.80
N LEU A 92 2.62 -1.03 5.85
CA LEU A 92 3.11 -0.31 4.68
C LEU A 92 4.51 -0.81 4.33
N TYR A 93 4.68 -1.16 3.06
CA TYR A 93 5.96 -1.60 2.52
C TYR A 93 6.34 -0.72 1.33
N ARG A 94 7.62 -0.41 1.19
CA ARG A 94 8.13 0.25 -0.01
C ARG A 94 8.16 -0.75 -1.17
N GLY A 95 7.94 -0.25 -2.39
CA GLY A 95 7.97 -1.09 -3.59
C GLY A 95 9.30 -1.82 -3.78
N SER A 96 10.41 -1.22 -3.35
CA SER A 96 11.75 -1.84 -3.42
C SER A 96 11.83 -3.18 -2.69
N ARG A 97 10.89 -3.45 -1.78
CA ARG A 97 10.85 -4.68 -0.99
C ARG A 97 9.86 -5.72 -1.52
N ILE A 98 9.38 -5.54 -2.75
CA ILE A 98 8.33 -6.42 -3.28
C ILE A 98 8.74 -7.89 -3.33
N LYS A 99 9.98 -8.19 -3.70
CA LYS A 99 10.44 -9.58 -3.79
C LYS A 99 10.45 -10.28 -2.43
N GLU A 100 10.89 -9.56 -1.39
CA GLU A 100 10.88 -10.08 -0.03
C GLU A 100 9.44 -10.26 0.47
N LEU A 101 8.56 -9.29 0.16
CA LEU A 101 7.17 -9.35 0.56
C LEU A 101 6.44 -10.53 -0.09
N VAL A 102 6.71 -10.82 -1.36
CA VAL A 102 6.14 -11.98 -2.05
C VAL A 102 6.55 -13.27 -1.37
N THR A 103 7.82 -13.36 -0.93
CA THR A 103 8.36 -14.57 -0.31
C THR A 103 7.89 -14.74 1.13
N GLN A 104 7.90 -13.67 1.91
CA GLN A 104 7.69 -13.72 3.36
C GLN A 104 6.28 -13.33 3.81
N GLY A 105 5.55 -12.59 2.96
CA GLY A 105 4.25 -12.05 3.36
C GLY A 105 4.38 -11.11 4.55
N LEU A 106 3.40 -11.09 5.43
CA LEU A 106 3.39 -10.22 6.60
C LEU A 106 4.40 -10.63 7.70
N ARG A 107 5.16 -11.68 7.47
CA ARG A 107 6.31 -12.01 8.33
C ARG A 107 7.47 -11.05 8.09
N LEU A 108 7.49 -10.40 6.92
CA LEU A 108 8.46 -9.35 6.63
C LEU A 108 8.11 -8.14 7.50
N GLU A 109 9.10 -7.58 8.18
CA GLU A 109 8.90 -6.37 8.97
C GLU A 109 8.50 -5.21 8.06
N PRO A 110 7.38 -4.51 8.33
CA PRO A 110 6.94 -3.40 7.49
C PRO A 110 7.80 -2.16 7.68
N ASP A 111 7.77 -1.29 6.68
CA ASP A 111 8.39 0.04 6.80
C ASP A 111 7.60 0.93 7.76
N ALA A 112 6.30 0.72 7.86
CA ALA A 112 5.45 1.36 8.85
C ALA A 112 4.28 0.44 9.20
N TRP A 113 3.80 0.53 10.43
CA TRP A 113 2.68 -0.26 10.92
C TRP A 113 1.81 0.61 11.82
N GLY A 114 0.51 0.40 11.79
CA GLY A 114 -0.41 1.14 12.64
C GLY A 114 -1.77 0.49 12.72
N SER A 115 -2.55 0.94 13.70
CA SER A 115 -3.94 0.50 13.88
C SER A 115 -4.92 1.29 13.01
N ASP A 116 -4.47 2.37 12.39
CA ASP A 116 -5.24 3.18 11.45
C ASP A 116 -4.31 3.86 10.43
N PRO A 117 -4.83 4.37 9.30
CA PRO A 117 -3.99 4.97 8.26
C PRO A 117 -3.31 6.26 8.69
N SER A 118 -3.90 7.03 9.60
CA SER A 118 -3.30 8.30 10.00
C SER A 118 -1.96 8.11 10.69
N SER A 119 -1.82 7.04 11.47
CA SER A 119 -0.55 6.69 12.09
C SER A 119 0.55 6.43 11.07
N LEU A 120 0.19 5.74 9.98
CA LEU A 120 1.13 5.44 8.90
C LEU A 120 1.59 6.71 8.19
N MET A 121 0.69 7.65 8.00
CA MET A 121 0.98 8.91 7.31
C MET A 121 2.00 9.74 8.05
N LEU A 122 1.89 9.81 9.36
CA LEU A 122 2.82 10.60 10.18
C LEU A 122 4.24 10.02 10.17
N VAL A 123 4.36 8.71 9.96
CA VAL A 123 5.65 8.02 10.03
C VAL A 123 6.26 7.80 8.64
N ALA A 124 5.44 7.50 7.64
CA ALA A 124 5.93 6.97 6.37
C ALA A 124 5.87 7.96 5.20
N TRP A 125 4.94 8.93 5.21
CA TRP A 125 4.77 9.81 4.07
C TRP A 125 4.93 11.28 4.45
N PRO A 126 5.63 12.07 3.63
CA PRO A 126 6.32 11.63 2.43
C PRO A 126 7.56 10.80 2.79
N LEU A 127 7.77 9.72 2.02
CA LEU A 127 9.00 8.94 2.15
C LEU A 127 10.08 9.67 1.37
N GLU A 128 11.20 9.93 2.02
CA GLU A 128 12.33 10.52 1.36
C GLU A 128 12.93 9.52 0.38
N PRO A 129 13.43 10.00 -0.79
CA PRO A 129 14.18 9.13 -1.68
C PRO A 129 15.37 8.56 -0.94
N GLU A 130 15.63 7.28 -1.15
CA GLU A 130 16.83 6.67 -0.60
C GLU A 130 18.05 7.28 -1.29
N ALA A 131 18.97 7.73 -0.49
CA ALA A 131 20.21 8.32 -0.99
C ALA A 131 21.06 7.26 -1.70
#